data_7ef76b3e57fe8668df0c5b4a7c333675
#
_entry.id   7ef76b3e57fe8668df0c5b4a7c333675
#
_cell.length_a   1.000
_cell.length_b   1.000
_cell.length_c   1.000
_cell.angle_alpha   90.00
_cell.angle_beta   90.00
_cell.angle_gamma   90.00
#
_symmetry.space_group_name_H-M   'P 1'
#
loop_
_entity.id
_entity.type
_entity.pdbx_description
1 polymer ?
#
loop_
_entity_poly.entity_id
_entity_poly.type
_entity_poly.pdbx_seq_one_letter_code
_entity_poly.pdbx_strand_id
1 'polypeptide(L)'
;MSTHTENVEELIGIVRESLKDKGFEIYPFKVGWYNALTSQAHQLPYESDSLAAVILSTPSMFEKAFVPFLQSRACDGMRDPIDECISHTVSSSISMCCPNQSVDVMYDFELLPSRRPKFLAQTAAHVAGAAFYYRASDVHNPPWGNKKMFGVCIHPRLGGWFAIRALLIFKDVLMGEEFQPRDPPDCVSRQEERIELLERFNFHWRDWSYRDIIPVEERYSLQQKEYFITPPAQRGALLRQWGFMTESDTDKQS
;
A
#
# COMPACT_ATOMS: atom_id res chain seq x y z
N MET A 1 27.01 -7.84 -19.65
CA MET A 1 25.98 -8.44 -18.75
C MET A 1 25.57 -7.50 -17.59
N SER A 2 26.28 -6.41 -17.34
CA SER A 2 25.99 -5.43 -16.26
C SER A 2 24.88 -4.40 -16.57
N THR A 3 24.51 -4.20 -17.84
CA THR A 3 23.69 -3.04 -18.25
C THR A 3 22.22 -3.10 -17.94
N HIS A 4 21.60 -4.29 -17.76
CA HIS A 4 20.16 -4.39 -17.49
C HIS A 4 19.83 -4.17 -16.02
N THR A 5 20.61 -4.71 -15.11
CA THR A 5 20.39 -4.55 -13.65
C THR A 5 20.65 -3.12 -13.20
N GLU A 6 21.71 -2.50 -13.70
CA GLU A 6 22.01 -1.08 -13.46
C GLU A 6 20.86 -0.19 -13.91
N ASN A 7 20.23 -0.50 -15.06
CA ASN A 7 19.08 0.24 -15.57
C ASN A 7 17.82 0.09 -14.69
N VAL A 8 17.56 -1.12 -14.14
CA VAL A 8 16.41 -1.34 -13.23
C VAL A 8 16.62 -0.63 -11.90
N GLU A 9 17.81 -0.72 -11.29
CA GLU A 9 18.13 -0.04 -10.02
C GLU A 9 18.09 1.49 -10.17
N GLU A 10 18.60 2.03 -11.27
CA GLU A 10 18.52 3.44 -11.60
C GLU A 10 17.07 3.90 -11.75
N LEU A 11 16.26 3.18 -12.53
CA LEU A 11 14.83 3.48 -12.73
C LEU A 11 14.06 3.50 -11.41
N ILE A 12 14.23 2.46 -10.57
CA ILE A 12 13.60 2.41 -9.25
C ILE A 12 14.15 3.51 -8.34
N GLY A 13 15.43 3.84 -8.44
CA GLY A 13 16.04 4.97 -7.74
C GLY A 13 15.37 6.30 -8.08
N ILE A 14 15.14 6.57 -9.35
CA ILE A 14 14.46 7.79 -9.85
C ILE A 14 13.03 7.86 -9.28
N VAL A 15 12.26 6.77 -9.38
CA VAL A 15 10.89 6.72 -8.83
C VAL A 15 10.89 6.90 -7.31
N ARG A 16 11.83 6.26 -6.61
CA ARG A 16 11.99 6.40 -5.16
C ARG A 16 12.21 7.85 -4.75
N GLU A 17 13.14 8.54 -5.40
CA GLU A 17 13.43 9.95 -5.12
C GLU A 17 12.22 10.86 -5.38
N SER A 18 11.41 10.57 -6.41
CA SER A 18 10.22 11.37 -6.72
C SER A 18 9.08 11.23 -5.71
N LEU A 19 9.09 10.13 -4.92
CA LEU A 19 8.00 9.75 -4.01
C LEU A 19 8.36 9.87 -2.52
N LYS A 20 9.64 9.74 -2.13
CA LYS A 20 10.08 9.66 -0.72
C LYS A 20 9.69 10.89 0.11
N ASP A 21 9.85 12.10 -0.47
CA ASP A 21 9.56 13.36 0.21
C ASP A 21 8.04 13.59 0.39
N LYS A 22 7.23 12.79 -0.30
CA LYS A 22 5.76 12.75 -0.17
C LYS A 22 5.27 11.66 0.79
N GLY A 23 6.19 10.92 1.44
CA GLY A 23 5.88 9.88 2.40
C GLY A 23 5.48 8.54 1.77
N PHE A 24 6.06 8.21 0.61
CA PHE A 24 5.89 6.90 -0.02
C PHE A 24 7.20 6.15 -0.13
N GLU A 25 7.11 4.83 -0.07
CA GLU A 25 8.22 3.91 -0.31
C GLU A 25 7.86 2.99 -1.48
N ILE A 26 8.88 2.58 -2.25
CA ILE A 26 8.72 1.69 -3.40
C ILE A 26 9.63 0.47 -3.27
N TYR A 27 9.07 -0.70 -3.58
CA TYR A 27 9.75 -1.99 -3.48
C TYR A 27 9.54 -2.79 -4.77
N PRO A 28 10.62 -3.05 -5.54
CA PRO A 28 10.55 -3.77 -6.80
C PRO A 28 10.49 -5.29 -6.61
N PHE A 29 9.85 -5.98 -7.56
CA PHE A 29 9.79 -7.43 -7.65
C PHE A 29 9.46 -7.87 -9.08
N LYS A 30 9.65 -9.17 -9.39
CA LYS A 30 9.22 -9.75 -10.67
C LYS A 30 7.76 -10.17 -10.63
N VAL A 31 7.02 -9.92 -11.69
CA VAL A 31 5.63 -10.39 -11.83
C VAL A 31 5.50 -11.88 -11.56
N GLY A 32 6.44 -12.69 -12.03
CA GLY A 32 6.45 -14.13 -11.81
C GLY A 32 6.50 -14.56 -10.34
N TRP A 33 7.17 -13.80 -9.48
CA TRP A 33 7.20 -14.11 -8.04
C TRP A 33 5.83 -13.94 -7.39
N TYR A 34 5.11 -12.90 -7.76
CA TYR A 34 3.73 -12.69 -7.30
C TYR A 34 2.80 -13.77 -7.87
N ASN A 35 2.89 -14.06 -9.16
CA ASN A 35 2.06 -15.05 -9.81
C ASN A 35 2.24 -16.46 -9.24
N ALA A 36 3.46 -16.81 -8.78
CA ALA A 36 3.74 -18.09 -8.13
C ALA A 36 3.02 -18.27 -6.78
N LEU A 37 2.68 -17.17 -6.07
CA LEU A 37 1.99 -17.19 -4.78
C LEU A 37 0.48 -16.92 -4.88
N THR A 38 -0.04 -16.73 -6.09
CA THR A 38 -1.46 -16.40 -6.30
C THR A 38 -2.18 -17.48 -7.10
N SER A 39 -3.48 -17.61 -6.88
CA SER A 39 -4.31 -18.44 -7.75
C SER A 39 -4.42 -17.80 -9.14
N GLN A 40 -4.68 -18.63 -10.17
CA GLN A 40 -4.85 -18.18 -11.56
C GLN A 40 -5.80 -16.96 -11.69
N ALA A 41 -6.83 -16.90 -10.86
CA ALA A 41 -7.82 -15.80 -10.87
C ALA A 41 -7.27 -14.44 -10.39
N HIS A 42 -6.08 -14.42 -9.80
CA HIS A 42 -5.42 -13.22 -9.27
C HIS A 42 -4.04 -12.99 -9.88
N GLN A 43 -3.64 -13.82 -10.86
CA GLN A 43 -2.39 -13.62 -11.57
C GLN A 43 -2.44 -12.33 -12.41
N LEU A 44 -1.30 -11.67 -12.48
CA LEU A 44 -1.09 -10.49 -13.31
C LEU A 44 -0.78 -10.94 -14.74
N PRO A 45 -1.47 -10.39 -15.77
CA PRO A 45 -1.35 -10.84 -17.16
C PRO A 45 -0.14 -10.20 -17.87
N TYR A 46 1.03 -10.27 -17.26
CA TYR A 46 2.30 -9.73 -17.78
C TYR A 46 3.36 -10.82 -17.80
N GLU A 47 4.46 -10.58 -18.50
CA GLU A 47 5.60 -11.51 -18.55
C GLU A 47 6.18 -11.73 -17.14
N SER A 48 6.60 -12.96 -16.86
CA SER A 48 7.10 -13.35 -15.53
C SER A 48 8.32 -12.53 -15.08
N ASP A 49 9.16 -12.09 -16.02
CA ASP A 49 10.36 -11.31 -15.75
C ASP A 49 10.11 -9.79 -15.77
N SER A 50 8.88 -9.34 -16.06
CA SER A 50 8.53 -7.91 -16.05
C SER A 50 8.75 -7.32 -14.67
N LEU A 51 9.32 -6.09 -14.66
CA LEU A 51 9.46 -5.28 -13.45
C LEU A 51 8.09 -4.86 -12.94
N ALA A 52 7.82 -5.25 -11.71
CA ALA A 52 6.72 -4.71 -10.90
C ALA A 52 7.28 -3.99 -9.69
N ALA A 53 6.52 -3.04 -9.13
CA ALA A 53 6.89 -2.41 -7.88
C ALA A 53 5.65 -2.05 -7.05
N VAL A 54 5.65 -2.43 -5.76
CA VAL A 54 4.61 -2.04 -4.83
C VAL A 54 4.96 -0.70 -4.19
N ILE A 55 3.94 0.17 -4.04
CA ILE A 55 4.04 1.45 -3.35
C ILE A 55 3.34 1.34 -2.00
N LEU A 56 4.07 1.70 -0.94
CA LEU A 56 3.55 1.85 0.41
C LEU A 56 3.44 3.33 0.76
N SER A 57 2.40 3.74 1.48
CA SER A 57 2.37 5.02 2.19
C SER A 57 2.85 4.83 3.62
N THR A 58 3.83 5.62 4.03
CA THR A 58 4.29 5.73 5.41
C THR A 58 3.36 6.64 6.22
N PRO A 59 3.48 6.70 7.55
CA PRO A 59 2.71 7.67 8.35
C PRO A 59 2.86 9.11 7.84
N SER A 60 4.07 9.53 7.48
CA SER A 60 4.35 10.89 7.03
C SER A 60 3.65 11.32 5.73
N MET A 61 3.09 10.38 4.94
CA MET A 61 2.33 10.69 3.73
C MET A 61 1.14 11.62 4.02
N PHE A 62 0.53 11.48 5.19
CA PHE A 62 -0.63 12.29 5.55
C PHE A 62 -0.29 13.78 5.58
N GLU A 63 0.78 14.15 6.26
CA GLU A 63 1.23 15.54 6.39
C GLU A 63 1.98 16.04 5.15
N LYS A 64 2.72 15.13 4.45
CA LYS A 64 3.58 15.53 3.33
C LYS A 64 2.89 15.52 1.97
N ALA A 65 1.84 14.72 1.80
CA ALA A 65 1.10 14.64 0.54
C ALA A 65 -0.38 14.99 0.71
N PHE A 66 -1.08 14.39 1.67
CA PHE A 66 -2.53 14.52 1.76
C PHE A 66 -2.96 15.92 2.21
N VAL A 67 -2.40 16.45 3.29
CA VAL A 67 -2.72 17.81 3.75
C VAL A 67 -2.42 18.86 2.68
N PRO A 68 -1.22 18.90 2.05
CA PRO A 68 -0.96 19.80 0.93
C PRO A 68 -1.91 19.62 -0.26
N PHE A 69 -2.30 18.38 -0.58
CA PHE A 69 -3.27 18.10 -1.63
C PHE A 69 -4.62 18.77 -1.34
N LEU A 70 -5.13 18.64 -0.11
CA LEU A 70 -6.37 19.28 0.33
C LEU A 70 -6.29 20.82 0.27
N GLN A 71 -5.13 21.39 0.58
CA GLN A 71 -4.89 22.84 0.54
C GLN A 71 -4.78 23.40 -0.89
N SER A 72 -4.31 22.59 -1.83
CA SER A 72 -4.03 23.02 -3.21
C SER A 72 -5.23 22.89 -4.15
N ARG A 73 -6.31 22.23 -3.74
CA ARG A 73 -7.48 21.96 -4.58
C ARG A 73 -8.78 22.20 -3.84
N ALA A 74 -9.81 22.61 -4.60
CA ALA A 74 -11.16 22.48 -4.11
C ALA A 74 -11.50 20.98 -3.98
N CYS A 75 -11.67 20.52 -2.75
CA CYS A 75 -12.00 19.12 -2.47
C CYS A 75 -13.49 18.83 -2.60
N ASP A 76 -14.24 19.80 -3.08
CA ASP A 76 -15.68 19.74 -3.23
C ASP A 76 -16.06 18.72 -4.31
N GLY A 77 -16.95 17.79 -3.96
CA GLY A 77 -17.37 16.72 -4.86
C GLY A 77 -16.45 15.48 -4.90
N MET A 78 -15.34 15.46 -4.20
CA MET A 78 -14.47 14.27 -4.10
C MET A 78 -15.15 13.17 -3.29
N ARG A 79 -15.24 11.98 -3.87
CA ARG A 79 -15.85 10.82 -3.21
C ARG A 79 -14.98 10.26 -2.09
N ASP A 80 -13.70 10.12 -2.35
CA ASP A 80 -12.70 9.70 -1.35
C ASP A 80 -11.41 10.52 -1.56
N PRO A 81 -11.21 11.63 -0.80
CA PRO A 81 -10.08 12.53 -0.99
C PRO A 81 -8.71 11.88 -0.83
N ILE A 82 -8.57 10.85 0.03
CA ILE A 82 -7.29 10.17 0.20
C ILE A 82 -6.93 9.32 -1.01
N ASP A 83 -7.90 8.63 -1.61
CA ASP A 83 -7.67 7.82 -2.81
C ASP A 83 -7.34 8.71 -4.01
N GLU A 84 -8.00 9.87 -4.12
CA GLU A 84 -7.69 10.86 -5.15
C GLU A 84 -6.31 11.50 -4.96
N CYS A 85 -5.92 11.80 -3.73
CA CYS A 85 -4.57 12.27 -3.41
C CYS A 85 -3.52 11.24 -3.82
N ILE A 86 -3.73 9.96 -3.48
CA ILE A 86 -2.79 8.89 -3.80
C ILE A 86 -2.67 8.71 -5.31
N SER A 87 -3.80 8.60 -6.02
CA SER A 87 -3.79 8.43 -7.48
C SER A 87 -3.14 9.61 -8.19
N HIS A 88 -3.46 10.84 -7.77
CA HIS A 88 -2.82 12.05 -8.31
C HIS A 88 -1.32 12.07 -8.05
N THR A 89 -0.89 11.81 -6.81
CA THR A 89 0.51 11.87 -6.41
C THR A 89 1.35 10.82 -7.14
N VAL A 90 0.87 9.58 -7.18
CA VAL A 90 1.58 8.48 -7.85
C VAL A 90 1.62 8.71 -9.36
N SER A 91 0.46 8.96 -10.00
CA SER A 91 0.42 9.15 -11.46
C SER A 91 1.25 10.35 -11.91
N SER A 92 1.19 11.48 -11.21
CA SER A 92 1.99 12.67 -11.54
C SER A 92 3.48 12.39 -11.37
N SER A 93 3.87 11.69 -10.29
CA SER A 93 5.29 11.35 -10.08
C SER A 93 5.80 10.44 -11.19
N ILE A 94 5.07 9.37 -11.53
CA ILE A 94 5.47 8.44 -12.62
C ILE A 94 5.55 9.16 -13.96
N SER A 95 4.56 9.98 -14.31
CA SER A 95 4.54 10.73 -15.57
C SER A 95 5.72 11.71 -15.69
N MET A 96 6.15 12.31 -14.58
CA MET A 96 7.28 13.23 -14.56
C MET A 96 8.62 12.52 -14.60
N CYS A 97 8.80 11.47 -13.81
CA CYS A 97 10.10 10.83 -13.66
C CYS A 97 10.37 9.71 -14.69
N CYS A 98 9.32 9.14 -15.29
CA CYS A 98 9.41 8.04 -16.26
C CYS A 98 8.62 8.34 -17.54
N PRO A 99 8.79 9.51 -18.22
CA PRO A 99 7.93 9.92 -19.33
C PRO A 99 8.01 8.99 -20.55
N ASN A 100 9.08 8.23 -20.69
CA ASN A 100 9.32 7.31 -21.81
C ASN A 100 9.01 5.86 -21.47
N GLN A 101 8.51 5.56 -20.25
CA GLN A 101 8.19 4.20 -19.82
C GLN A 101 6.68 3.94 -19.93
N SER A 102 6.32 2.77 -20.43
CA SER A 102 4.93 2.30 -20.42
C SER A 102 4.64 1.64 -19.07
N VAL A 103 3.99 2.38 -18.16
CA VAL A 103 3.71 1.93 -16.80
C VAL A 103 2.20 1.81 -16.58
N ASP A 104 1.76 0.59 -16.23
CA ASP A 104 0.40 0.38 -15.75
C ASP A 104 0.38 0.58 -14.22
N VAL A 105 -0.59 1.36 -13.73
CA VAL A 105 -0.77 1.62 -12.30
C VAL A 105 -2.09 1.01 -11.86
N MET A 106 -2.04 0.20 -10.79
CA MET A 106 -3.23 -0.37 -10.14
C MET A 106 -3.26 0.11 -8.69
N TYR A 107 -4.40 0.63 -8.25
CA TYR A 107 -4.57 1.10 -6.88
C TYR A 107 -5.28 0.06 -6.00
N ASP A 108 -5.01 0.09 -4.68
CA ASP A 108 -5.58 -0.85 -3.70
C ASP A 108 -7.11 -0.78 -3.59
N PHE A 109 -7.71 0.36 -3.93
CA PHE A 109 -9.16 0.57 -3.95
C PHE A 109 -9.82 0.16 -5.28
N GLU A 110 -9.06 -0.19 -6.32
CA GLU A 110 -9.62 -0.56 -7.62
C GLU A 110 -10.07 -2.03 -7.65
N LEU A 111 -11.24 -2.23 -8.25
CA LEU A 111 -11.82 -3.54 -8.43
C LEU A 111 -11.97 -3.89 -9.92
N LEU A 112 -11.83 -5.17 -10.22
CA LEU A 112 -12.24 -5.74 -11.50
C LEU A 112 -13.78 -5.73 -11.64
N PRO A 113 -14.33 -5.90 -12.86
CA PRO A 113 -15.78 -6.06 -13.04
C PRO A 113 -16.39 -7.18 -12.20
N SER A 114 -15.60 -8.20 -11.86
CA SER A 114 -15.97 -9.31 -10.95
C SER A 114 -16.04 -8.92 -9.47
N ARG A 115 -15.81 -7.64 -9.11
CA ARG A 115 -15.67 -7.10 -7.75
C ARG A 115 -14.48 -7.67 -6.96
N ARG A 116 -13.53 -8.29 -7.62
CA ARG A 116 -12.26 -8.71 -7.00
C ARG A 116 -11.25 -7.56 -7.08
N PRO A 117 -10.33 -7.45 -6.13
CA PRO A 117 -9.23 -6.48 -6.22
C PRO A 117 -8.40 -6.75 -7.49
N LYS A 118 -7.87 -5.70 -8.09
CA LYS A 118 -6.99 -5.81 -9.27
C LYS A 118 -5.71 -6.58 -8.96
N PHE A 119 -5.24 -6.50 -7.72
CA PHE A 119 -4.09 -7.28 -7.22
C PHE A 119 -4.27 -7.56 -5.71
N LEU A 120 -3.60 -8.60 -5.23
CA LEU A 120 -3.57 -8.95 -3.81
C LEU A 120 -2.46 -8.14 -3.12
N ALA A 121 -2.84 -7.03 -2.49
CA ALA A 121 -1.93 -6.05 -1.93
C ALA A 121 -0.92 -6.65 -0.93
N GLN A 122 -1.39 -7.49 -0.01
CA GLN A 122 -0.53 -8.14 1.00
C GLN A 122 0.48 -9.10 0.35
N THR A 123 0.06 -9.84 -0.68
CA THR A 123 0.97 -10.73 -1.42
C THR A 123 2.02 -9.92 -2.17
N ALA A 124 1.64 -8.80 -2.81
CA ALA A 124 2.58 -7.92 -3.49
C ALA A 124 3.63 -7.33 -2.53
N ALA A 125 3.20 -6.84 -1.35
CA ALA A 125 4.12 -6.32 -0.35
C ALA A 125 5.09 -7.39 0.20
N HIS A 126 4.60 -8.62 0.34
CA HIS A 126 5.43 -9.75 0.81
C HIS A 126 6.49 -10.13 -0.22
N VAL A 127 6.11 -10.39 -1.46
CA VAL A 127 7.05 -10.81 -2.51
C VAL A 127 8.06 -9.72 -2.89
N ALA A 128 7.69 -8.45 -2.68
CA ALA A 128 8.59 -7.32 -2.85
C ALA A 128 9.60 -7.14 -1.70
N GLY A 129 9.52 -7.97 -0.65
CA GLY A 129 10.37 -7.83 0.53
C GLY A 129 10.03 -6.61 1.40
N ALA A 130 8.88 -5.98 1.20
CA ALA A 130 8.48 -4.76 1.91
C ALA A 130 7.91 -5.04 3.30
N ALA A 131 7.03 -6.03 3.43
CA ALA A 131 6.37 -6.35 4.68
C ALA A 131 6.02 -7.85 4.74
N PHE A 132 6.25 -8.49 5.87
CA PHE A 132 5.90 -9.90 6.04
C PHE A 132 4.38 -10.07 6.18
N TYR A 133 3.81 -10.97 5.39
CA TYR A 133 2.38 -11.27 5.38
C TYR A 133 2.08 -12.44 6.31
N TYR A 134 1.60 -12.16 7.52
CA TYR A 134 1.21 -13.14 8.53
C TYR A 134 -0.20 -13.65 8.28
N ARG A 135 -0.38 -14.96 8.24
CA ARG A 135 -1.65 -15.66 7.97
C ARG A 135 -1.94 -16.70 9.03
N ALA A 136 -3.19 -17.11 9.17
CA ALA A 136 -3.58 -18.20 10.07
C ALA A 136 -2.85 -19.52 9.77
N SER A 137 -2.49 -19.77 8.50
CA SER A 137 -1.69 -20.92 8.08
C SER A 137 -0.26 -20.92 8.61
N ASP A 138 0.24 -19.78 9.06
CA ASP A 138 1.59 -19.63 9.59
C ASP A 138 1.65 -19.92 11.11
N VAL A 139 0.50 -20.29 11.69
CA VAL A 139 0.36 -20.67 13.11
C VAL A 139 0.12 -22.18 13.21
N HIS A 140 0.95 -22.85 14.01
CA HIS A 140 0.77 -24.26 14.30
C HIS A 140 -0.34 -24.44 15.35
N ASN A 141 -1.30 -25.35 15.11
CA ASN A 141 -2.47 -25.57 15.97
C ASN A 141 -3.22 -24.27 16.33
N PRO A 142 -3.77 -23.55 15.34
CA PRO A 142 -4.40 -22.26 15.58
C PRO A 142 -5.61 -22.38 16.55
N PRO A 143 -5.74 -21.46 17.53
CA PRO A 143 -6.76 -21.55 18.57
C PRO A 143 -8.17 -21.18 18.08
N TRP A 144 -8.32 -20.71 16.86
CA TRP A 144 -9.57 -20.15 16.34
C TRP A 144 -10.53 -21.17 15.75
N GLY A 145 -10.15 -22.45 15.67
CA GLY A 145 -10.95 -23.51 15.05
C GLY A 145 -11.31 -23.17 13.60
N ASN A 146 -12.61 -23.16 13.28
CA ASN A 146 -13.10 -22.87 11.93
C ASN A 146 -13.36 -21.37 11.66
N LYS A 147 -13.00 -20.47 12.57
CA LYS A 147 -13.16 -19.04 12.33
C LYS A 147 -12.25 -18.58 11.20
N LYS A 148 -12.80 -17.84 10.25
CA LYS A 148 -12.01 -17.20 9.20
C LYS A 148 -11.18 -16.06 9.79
N MET A 149 -9.88 -16.18 9.70
CA MET A 149 -8.93 -15.14 10.11
C MET A 149 -8.34 -14.47 8.87
N PHE A 150 -8.36 -13.15 8.84
CA PHE A 150 -7.69 -12.37 7.81
C PHE A 150 -6.22 -12.20 8.19
N GLY A 151 -5.35 -12.34 7.20
CA GLY A 151 -3.93 -12.07 7.40
C GLY A 151 -3.61 -10.57 7.39
N VAL A 152 -2.45 -10.22 7.92
CA VAL A 152 -1.98 -8.84 8.06
C VAL A 152 -0.50 -8.74 7.72
N CYS A 153 -0.11 -7.62 7.08
CA CYS A 153 1.30 -7.32 6.81
C CYS A 153 1.90 -6.49 7.95
N ILE A 154 3.13 -6.83 8.34
CA ILE A 154 3.95 -6.07 9.28
C ILE A 154 5.25 -5.67 8.59
N HIS A 155 5.48 -4.37 8.54
CA HIS A 155 6.70 -3.76 8.01
C HIS A 155 7.77 -3.71 9.10
N PRO A 156 9.05 -4.04 8.82
CA PRO A 156 10.08 -4.19 9.86
C PRO A 156 10.36 -2.91 10.68
N ARG A 157 10.14 -1.72 10.11
CA ARG A 157 10.34 -0.43 10.77
C ARG A 157 9.04 0.24 11.22
N LEU A 158 7.96 0.04 10.46
CA LEU A 158 6.69 0.74 10.66
C LEU A 158 5.64 -0.11 11.36
N GLY A 159 5.91 -1.39 11.67
CA GLY A 159 4.90 -2.29 12.19
C GLY A 159 3.69 -2.38 11.26
N GLY A 160 2.50 -2.11 11.77
CA GLY A 160 1.29 -1.98 10.96
C GLY A 160 0.95 -0.53 10.57
N TRP A 161 1.81 0.47 10.87
CA TRP A 161 1.55 1.90 10.62
C TRP A 161 1.88 2.32 9.18
N PHE A 162 1.43 1.57 8.21
CA PHE A 162 1.56 1.86 6.78
C PHE A 162 0.32 1.39 6.04
N ALA A 163 0.22 1.73 4.75
CA ALA A 163 -0.76 1.12 3.87
C ALA A 163 -0.13 0.79 2.50
N ILE A 164 -0.58 -0.31 1.89
CA ILE A 164 -0.20 -0.69 0.53
C ILE A 164 -1.15 0.05 -0.41
N ARG A 165 -0.62 0.89 -1.31
CA ARG A 165 -1.42 1.86 -2.06
C ARG A 165 -1.54 1.58 -3.54
N ALA A 166 -0.45 1.13 -4.14
CA ALA A 166 -0.45 0.89 -5.58
C ALA A 166 0.54 -0.21 -5.96
N LEU A 167 0.31 -0.74 -7.14
CA LEU A 167 1.20 -1.63 -7.87
C LEU A 167 1.52 -0.98 -9.21
N LEU A 168 2.79 -0.82 -9.52
CA LEU A 168 3.31 -0.39 -10.81
C LEU A 168 3.76 -1.61 -11.61
N ILE A 169 3.46 -1.65 -12.91
CA ILE A 169 4.02 -2.63 -13.85
C ILE A 169 4.70 -1.87 -14.99
N PHE A 170 6.00 -2.04 -15.13
CA PHE A 170 6.80 -1.50 -16.22
C PHE A 170 6.79 -2.54 -17.35
N LYS A 171 5.95 -2.31 -18.36
CA LYS A 171 5.63 -3.33 -19.37
C LYS A 171 6.83 -3.74 -20.23
N ASP A 172 7.72 -2.80 -20.49
CA ASP A 172 8.85 -2.97 -21.40
C ASP A 172 10.19 -3.15 -20.65
N VAL A 173 10.15 -3.35 -19.32
CA VAL A 173 11.34 -3.52 -18.49
C VAL A 173 11.37 -4.92 -17.88
N LEU A 174 12.39 -5.70 -18.28
CA LEU A 174 12.66 -7.02 -17.73
C LEU A 174 13.78 -6.93 -16.69
N MET A 175 13.65 -7.67 -15.59
CA MET A 175 14.58 -7.56 -14.45
C MET A 175 15.87 -8.38 -14.59
N GLY A 176 15.88 -9.42 -15.46
CA GLY A 176 17.03 -10.29 -15.60
C GLY A 176 17.20 -11.34 -14.49
N GLU A 177 18.02 -12.38 -14.73
CA GLU A 177 18.21 -13.51 -13.80
C GLU A 177 18.99 -13.12 -12.53
N GLU A 178 19.80 -12.10 -12.56
CA GLU A 178 20.59 -11.60 -11.44
C GLU A 178 19.75 -10.95 -10.36
N PHE A 179 18.54 -10.50 -10.66
CA PHE A 179 17.64 -9.92 -9.67
C PHE A 179 16.97 -11.04 -8.88
N GLN A 180 17.37 -11.17 -7.62
CA GLN A 180 16.89 -12.23 -6.72
C GLN A 180 15.78 -11.73 -5.79
N PRO A 181 14.81 -12.59 -5.40
CA PRO A 181 13.77 -12.23 -4.45
C PRO A 181 14.40 -11.90 -3.09
N ARG A 182 13.80 -10.92 -2.42
CA ARG A 182 14.16 -10.56 -1.04
C ARG A 182 12.98 -10.90 -0.16
N ASP A 183 13.15 -11.89 0.70
CA ASP A 183 12.14 -12.19 1.70
C ASP A 183 12.04 -11.02 2.70
N PRO A 184 10.83 -10.56 3.03
CA PRO A 184 10.66 -9.56 4.07
C PRO A 184 11.09 -10.15 5.42
N PRO A 185 11.70 -9.35 6.31
CA PRO A 185 12.07 -9.80 7.64
C PRO A 185 10.86 -10.34 8.42
N ASP A 186 10.96 -11.55 8.95
CA ASP A 186 9.99 -12.13 9.88
C ASP A 186 10.17 -11.53 11.29
N CYS A 187 9.52 -10.39 11.52
CA CYS A 187 9.65 -9.63 12.76
C CYS A 187 8.80 -10.18 13.92
N VAL A 188 7.86 -11.10 13.65
CA VAL A 188 6.97 -11.74 14.61
C VAL A 188 7.19 -13.26 14.52
N SER A 189 8.36 -13.70 14.98
CA SER A 189 8.83 -15.09 14.77
C SER A 189 8.20 -16.10 15.73
N ARG A 190 7.80 -15.66 16.96
CA ARG A 190 7.21 -16.56 17.95
C ARG A 190 5.73 -16.82 17.65
N GLN A 191 5.30 -18.06 17.85
CA GLN A 191 3.95 -18.48 17.57
C GLN A 191 2.90 -17.71 18.39
N GLU A 192 3.17 -17.48 19.67
CA GLU A 192 2.29 -16.74 20.56
C GLU A 192 2.08 -15.29 20.09
N GLU A 193 3.15 -14.66 19.60
CA GLU A 193 3.07 -13.30 19.04
C GLU A 193 2.30 -13.25 17.71
N ARG A 194 2.42 -14.29 16.87
CA ARG A 194 1.60 -14.41 15.64
C ARG A 194 0.13 -14.58 15.96
N ILE A 195 -0.20 -15.38 16.97
CA ILE A 195 -1.58 -15.52 17.47
C ILE A 195 -2.08 -14.16 17.95
N GLU A 196 -1.34 -13.50 18.82
CA GLU A 196 -1.68 -12.18 19.35
C GLU A 196 -1.88 -11.14 18.24
N LEU A 197 -0.97 -11.07 17.26
CA LEU A 197 -1.07 -10.19 16.10
C LEU A 197 -2.38 -10.41 15.34
N LEU A 198 -2.68 -11.66 15.00
CA LEU A 198 -3.86 -12.01 14.23
C LEU A 198 -5.15 -11.76 15.03
N GLU A 199 -5.17 -12.00 16.34
CA GLU A 199 -6.30 -11.68 17.20
C GLU A 199 -6.53 -10.18 17.31
N ARG A 200 -5.49 -9.39 17.58
CA ARG A 200 -5.58 -7.94 17.62
C ARG A 200 -6.10 -7.39 16.28
N PHE A 201 -5.59 -7.87 15.15
CA PHE A 201 -6.03 -7.43 13.83
C PHE A 201 -7.49 -7.82 13.54
N ASN A 202 -7.91 -9.03 13.86
CA ASN A 202 -9.24 -9.52 13.49
C ASN A 202 -10.35 -9.09 14.47
N PHE A 203 -10.03 -8.91 15.76
CA PHE A 203 -11.05 -8.66 16.79
C PHE A 203 -10.94 -7.27 17.42
N HIS A 204 -9.76 -6.64 17.35
CA HIS A 204 -9.45 -5.38 18.03
C HIS A 204 -8.82 -4.31 17.12
N TRP A 205 -9.02 -4.42 15.79
CA TRP A 205 -8.36 -3.54 14.80
C TRP A 205 -8.58 -2.03 15.05
N ARG A 206 -9.68 -1.66 15.75
CA ARG A 206 -10.04 -0.27 16.02
C ARG A 206 -9.20 0.39 17.12
N ASP A 207 -8.58 -0.38 18.00
CA ASP A 207 -7.69 0.13 19.05
C ASP A 207 -6.26 0.38 18.56
N TRP A 208 -5.97 0.03 17.30
CA TRP A 208 -4.68 0.18 16.63
C TRP A 208 -3.55 -0.70 17.20
N SER A 209 -3.81 -1.50 18.23
CA SER A 209 -2.78 -2.25 18.98
C SER A 209 -1.98 -3.25 18.14
N TYR A 210 -2.61 -3.84 17.10
CA TYR A 210 -1.91 -4.75 16.19
C TYR A 210 -0.76 -4.07 15.45
N ARG A 211 -0.84 -2.75 15.26
CA ARG A 211 0.16 -1.98 14.52
C ARG A 211 1.46 -1.81 15.31
N ASP A 212 1.37 -1.93 16.63
CA ASP A 212 2.49 -1.84 17.56
C ASP A 212 2.96 -3.22 18.08
N ILE A 213 2.71 -4.29 17.32
CA ILE A 213 3.16 -5.64 17.69
C ILE A 213 4.68 -5.75 17.80
N ILE A 214 5.40 -4.86 17.14
CA ILE A 214 6.84 -4.66 17.23
C ILE A 214 7.14 -3.20 17.57
N PRO A 215 8.33 -2.85 18.07
CA PRO A 215 8.79 -1.48 18.16
C PRO A 215 8.76 -0.80 16.78
N VAL A 216 8.30 0.45 16.70
CA VAL A 216 8.12 1.18 15.44
C VAL A 216 8.83 2.52 15.45
N GLU A 217 9.31 2.96 14.29
CA GLU A 217 9.97 4.25 14.12
C GLU A 217 8.96 5.41 14.06
N GLU A 218 7.80 5.18 13.45
CA GLU A 218 6.82 6.23 13.16
C GLU A 218 5.38 5.70 13.30
N ARG A 219 4.47 6.55 13.72
CA ARG A 219 3.02 6.26 13.87
C ARG A 219 2.20 7.33 13.19
N TYR A 220 0.95 7.00 12.88
CA TYR A 220 -0.03 8.00 12.44
C TYR A 220 -0.18 9.12 13.48
N SER A 221 -0.22 10.37 13.03
CA SER A 221 -0.56 11.52 13.86
C SER A 221 -1.98 11.39 14.42
N LEU A 222 -2.32 12.23 15.40
CA LEU A 222 -3.68 12.25 15.96
C LEU A 222 -4.71 12.61 14.88
N GLN A 223 -4.40 13.59 14.04
CA GLN A 223 -5.25 14.01 12.93
C GLN A 223 -5.45 12.89 11.90
N GLN A 224 -4.38 12.18 11.55
CA GLN A 224 -4.44 11.04 10.64
C GLN A 224 -5.29 9.89 11.23
N LYS A 225 -5.14 9.59 12.53
CA LYS A 225 -5.97 8.59 13.22
C LYS A 225 -7.44 8.99 13.21
N GLU A 226 -7.75 10.25 13.50
CA GLU A 226 -9.10 10.78 13.45
C GLU A 226 -9.72 10.63 12.05
N TYR A 227 -8.96 10.95 11.00
CA TYR A 227 -9.41 10.76 9.61
C TYR A 227 -9.74 9.30 9.30
N PHE A 228 -8.86 8.37 9.65
CA PHE A 228 -9.06 6.96 9.31
C PHE A 228 -10.08 6.24 10.18
N ILE A 229 -10.32 6.67 11.42
CA ILE A 229 -11.38 6.11 12.26
C ILE A 229 -12.76 6.67 11.87
N THR A 230 -12.80 7.86 11.27
CA THR A 230 -14.03 8.49 10.78
C THR A 230 -14.59 7.68 9.60
N PRO A 231 -15.87 7.27 9.66
CA PRO A 231 -16.52 6.57 8.56
C PRO A 231 -16.42 7.37 7.24
N PRO A 232 -16.19 6.73 6.09
CA PRO A 232 -16.00 7.42 4.81
C PRO A 232 -17.08 8.47 4.49
N ALA A 233 -18.35 8.16 4.76
CA ALA A 233 -19.46 9.09 4.55
C ALA A 233 -19.42 10.36 5.43
N GLN A 234 -18.63 10.36 6.52
CA GLN A 234 -18.49 11.48 7.45
C GLN A 234 -17.18 12.25 7.27
N ARG A 235 -16.24 11.74 6.44
CA ARG A 235 -14.95 12.40 6.21
C ARG A 235 -15.07 13.78 5.59
N GLY A 236 -16.05 14.01 4.71
CA GLY A 236 -16.33 15.34 4.18
C GLY A 236 -16.70 16.37 5.25
N ALA A 237 -17.50 15.98 6.24
CA ALA A 237 -17.83 16.85 7.39
C ALA A 237 -16.58 17.12 8.25
N LEU A 238 -15.74 16.12 8.49
CA LEU A 238 -14.47 16.27 9.21
C LEU A 238 -13.53 17.23 8.49
N LEU A 239 -13.40 17.12 7.16
CA LEU A 239 -12.54 18.01 6.37
C LEU A 239 -13.06 19.45 6.36
N ARG A 240 -14.38 19.68 6.39
CA ARG A 240 -14.96 21.01 6.60
C ARG A 240 -14.61 21.56 8.00
N GLN A 241 -14.75 20.73 9.03
CA GLN A 241 -14.37 21.12 10.39
C GLN A 241 -12.88 21.50 10.48
N TRP A 242 -12.02 20.86 9.71
CA TRP A 242 -10.58 21.19 9.62
C TRP A 242 -10.28 22.39 8.71
N GLY A 243 -11.31 22.96 8.04
CA GLY A 243 -11.15 24.12 7.16
C GLY A 243 -10.61 23.82 5.76
N PHE A 244 -10.61 22.56 5.32
CA PHE A 244 -10.18 22.16 3.98
C PHE A 244 -11.30 22.19 2.91
N MET A 245 -12.55 22.33 3.32
CA MET A 245 -13.73 22.39 2.43
C MET A 245 -14.65 23.53 2.84
N THR A 246 -15.30 24.17 1.88
CA THR A 246 -16.27 25.26 2.16
C THR A 246 -17.71 24.74 2.19
N GLU A 247 -18.63 25.49 2.83
CA GLU A 247 -20.06 25.08 2.96
C GLU A 247 -20.87 25.16 1.66
N SER A 248 -20.30 25.70 0.57
CA SER A 248 -21.08 26.16 -0.58
C SER A 248 -21.62 25.07 -1.56
N ASP A 249 -21.32 23.78 -1.36
CA ASP A 249 -21.59 22.75 -2.37
C ASP A 249 -22.55 21.61 -1.97
N THR A 250 -23.25 21.69 -0.83
CA THR A 250 -24.20 20.64 -0.43
C THR A 250 -25.66 20.88 -0.91
N ASP A 251 -26.02 22.06 -1.42
CA ASP A 251 -27.42 22.40 -1.75
C ASP A 251 -27.81 22.23 -3.23
N LYS A 252 -26.96 21.70 -4.08
CA LYS A 252 -27.27 21.52 -5.51
C LYS A 252 -27.64 20.09 -5.93
N GLN A 253 -27.84 19.17 -4.99
CA GLN A 253 -28.36 17.83 -5.29
C GLN A 253 -29.51 17.48 -4.33
N SER A 254 -30.63 18.19 -4.48
CA SER A 254 -31.94 17.74 -4.03
C SER A 254 -32.83 17.53 -5.25
#